data_93b0072f7bfe63bc11149b3036c78d10
#
_entry.id   93b0072f7bfe63bc11149b3036c78d10
#
_cell.length_a   1.000
_cell.length_b   1.000
_cell.length_c   1.000
_cell.angle_alpha   90.00
_cell.angle_beta   90.00
_cell.angle_gamma   90.00
#
_symmetry.space_group_name_H-M   'P 1'
#
loop_
_entity.id
_entity.type
_entity.pdbx_description
1 polymer ?
#
loop_
_entity_poly.entity_id
_entity_poly.type
_entity_poly.pdbx_seq_one_letter_code
_entity_poly.pdbx_strand_id
1 'polypeptide(L)'
;MIARRNAVPSADKAGDAQETSARLYDLQRFSSSHMNASSGTLYLQEQYNRDVKKAMTGNNPGGTDSPQARADAVCNPNLSIRGYSKAYQDCMLAELTKEGQVTDPSTIKLPNPALYRYEFNAPIWSPDFAGWSIVATFFVMIITVVRLIALGVLRLLLRRHYRQL
;
A
#
# COMPACT_ATOMS: atom_id res chain seq x y z
N MET A 1 -11.21 -4.15 7.16
CA MET A 1 -10.00 -3.48 6.65
C MET A 1 -8.71 -4.08 7.20
N ILE A 2 -8.45 -3.97 8.51
CA ILE A 2 -7.19 -4.43 9.14
C ILE A 2 -6.85 -5.90 8.83
N ALA A 3 -7.82 -6.81 8.93
CA ALA A 3 -7.60 -8.23 8.63
C ALA A 3 -7.13 -8.46 7.18
N ARG A 4 -7.74 -7.77 6.20
CA ARG A 4 -7.34 -7.85 4.78
C ARG A 4 -5.95 -7.28 4.54
N ARG A 5 -5.63 -6.16 5.20
CA ARG A 5 -4.30 -5.56 5.12
C ARG A 5 -3.23 -6.50 5.68
N ASN A 6 -3.49 -7.16 6.81
CA ASN A 6 -2.53 -8.07 7.45
C ASN A 6 -2.39 -9.40 6.69
N ALA A 7 -3.40 -9.80 5.90
CA ALA A 7 -3.32 -11.00 5.08
C ALA A 7 -2.29 -10.90 3.95
N VAL A 8 -2.01 -9.70 3.43
CA VAL A 8 -1.02 -9.50 2.35
C VAL A 8 0.40 -9.83 2.78
N PRO A 9 0.96 -9.25 3.87
CA PRO A 9 2.31 -9.63 4.32
C PRO A 9 2.40 -11.08 4.79
N SER A 10 1.31 -11.68 5.25
CA SER A 10 1.29 -13.11 5.58
C SER A 10 1.47 -14.00 4.34
N ALA A 11 0.78 -13.67 3.23
CA ALA A 11 0.93 -14.35 1.95
C ALA A 11 2.32 -14.11 1.34
N ASP A 12 2.84 -12.87 1.41
CA ASP A 12 4.19 -12.54 0.97
C ASP A 12 5.24 -13.36 1.72
N LYS A 13 5.10 -13.50 3.03
CA LYS A 13 5.98 -14.32 3.88
C LYS A 13 5.91 -15.80 3.54
N ALA A 14 4.74 -16.32 3.17
CA ALA A 14 4.57 -17.70 2.72
C ALA A 14 5.24 -17.97 1.36
N GLY A 15 5.55 -16.93 0.59
CA GLY A 15 6.21 -17.05 -0.71
C GLY A 15 5.29 -17.39 -1.88
N ASP A 16 3.97 -17.40 -1.64
CA ASP A 16 2.98 -17.66 -2.68
C ASP A 16 2.64 -16.35 -3.41
N ALA A 17 3.18 -16.23 -4.63
CA ALA A 17 2.95 -15.05 -5.47
C ALA A 17 1.48 -14.94 -5.93
N GLN A 18 0.80 -16.06 -6.16
CA GLN A 18 -0.59 -16.07 -6.60
C GLN A 18 -1.50 -15.64 -5.45
N GLU A 19 -1.30 -16.16 -4.26
CA GLU A 19 -2.06 -15.76 -3.09
C GLU A 19 -1.78 -14.28 -2.73
N THR A 20 -0.53 -13.84 -2.80
CA THR A 20 -0.16 -12.42 -2.55
C THR A 20 -0.89 -11.49 -3.52
N SER A 21 -0.94 -11.82 -4.81
CA SER A 21 -1.67 -11.02 -5.80
C SER A 21 -3.19 -11.03 -5.57
N ALA A 22 -3.76 -12.17 -5.19
CA ALA A 22 -5.18 -12.28 -4.86
C ALA A 22 -5.55 -11.43 -3.63
N ARG A 23 -4.72 -11.43 -2.58
CA ARG A 23 -4.91 -10.60 -1.38
C ARG A 23 -4.74 -9.10 -1.67
N LEU A 24 -3.79 -8.73 -2.52
CA LEU A 24 -3.64 -7.34 -2.98
C LEU A 24 -4.88 -6.88 -3.75
N TYR A 25 -5.39 -7.70 -4.66
CA TYR A 25 -6.60 -7.40 -5.41
C TYR A 25 -7.84 -7.26 -4.51
N ASP A 26 -8.03 -8.17 -3.54
CA ASP A 26 -9.12 -8.08 -2.56
C ASP A 26 -9.02 -6.80 -1.72
N LEU A 27 -7.81 -6.42 -1.30
CA LEU A 27 -7.57 -5.19 -0.56
C LEU A 27 -7.86 -3.95 -1.42
N GLN A 28 -7.40 -3.92 -2.67
CA GLN A 28 -7.67 -2.86 -3.63
C GLN A 28 -9.17 -2.69 -3.86
N ARG A 29 -9.87 -3.80 -4.16
CA ARG A 29 -11.32 -3.81 -4.41
C ARG A 29 -12.09 -3.29 -3.19
N PHE A 30 -11.70 -3.70 -2.00
CA PHE A 30 -12.32 -3.23 -0.77
C PHE A 30 -12.08 -1.72 -0.58
N SER A 31 -10.84 -1.24 -0.73
CA SER A 31 -10.50 0.18 -0.57
C SER A 31 -11.22 1.06 -1.58
N SER A 32 -11.36 0.60 -2.83
CA SER A 32 -12.03 1.36 -3.89
C SER A 32 -13.56 1.41 -3.77
N SER A 33 -14.17 0.49 -3.00
CA SER A 33 -15.63 0.40 -2.85
C SER A 33 -16.17 1.01 -1.55
N HIS A 34 -15.31 1.44 -0.63
CA HIS A 34 -15.73 1.96 0.67
C HIS A 34 -15.06 3.30 0.98
N MET A 35 -15.84 4.27 1.43
CA MET A 35 -15.31 5.54 1.95
C MET A 35 -14.45 5.27 3.19
N ASN A 36 -13.38 6.07 3.35
CA ASN A 36 -12.46 5.98 4.48
C ASN A 36 -11.76 4.63 4.67
N ALA A 37 -11.74 3.78 3.64
CA ALA A 37 -11.07 2.49 3.65
C ALA A 37 -9.67 2.54 3.03
N SER A 38 -8.91 3.60 3.27
CA SER A 38 -7.53 3.73 2.80
C SER A 38 -6.63 2.68 3.46
N SER A 39 -5.86 1.94 2.65
CA SER A 39 -4.97 0.89 3.15
C SER A 39 -3.72 1.44 3.85
N GLY A 40 -3.36 2.68 3.57
CA GLY A 40 -2.02 3.19 3.86
C GLY A 40 -0.96 2.48 3.03
N THR A 41 0.29 2.80 3.29
CA THR A 41 1.43 2.19 2.59
C THR A 41 1.63 0.74 3.02
N LEU A 42 1.82 -0.15 2.05
CA LEU A 42 2.10 -1.56 2.22
C LEU A 42 3.32 -1.92 1.37
N TYR A 43 4.26 -2.67 1.94
CA TYR A 43 5.49 -3.04 1.27
C TYR A 43 5.67 -4.56 1.28
N LEU A 44 5.90 -5.16 0.11
CA LEU A 44 6.15 -6.58 -0.07
C LEU A 44 7.64 -6.88 0.14
N GLN A 45 8.05 -6.93 1.40
CA GLN A 45 9.45 -7.07 1.78
C GLN A 45 10.03 -8.41 1.36
N GLU A 46 9.29 -9.49 1.55
CA GLU A 46 9.80 -10.83 1.27
C GLU A 46 9.88 -11.11 -0.23
N GLN A 47 8.92 -10.59 -1.01
CA GLN A 47 8.99 -10.67 -2.46
C GLN A 47 10.18 -9.87 -3.00
N TYR A 48 10.39 -8.65 -2.50
CA TYR A 48 11.57 -7.86 -2.85
C TYR A 48 12.87 -8.62 -2.54
N ASN A 49 12.97 -9.20 -1.35
CA ASN A 49 14.14 -9.99 -0.93
C ASN A 49 14.40 -11.19 -1.87
N ARG A 50 13.33 -11.91 -2.25
CA ARG A 50 13.43 -13.03 -3.20
C ARG A 50 13.91 -12.57 -4.58
N ASP A 51 13.40 -11.45 -5.07
CA ASP A 51 13.74 -10.94 -6.40
C ASP A 51 15.15 -10.34 -6.43
N VAL A 52 15.58 -9.68 -5.34
CA VAL A 52 16.99 -9.27 -5.15
C VAL A 52 17.90 -10.49 -5.16
N LYS A 53 17.55 -11.53 -4.40
CA LYS A 53 18.32 -12.78 -4.39
C LYS A 53 18.42 -13.40 -5.78
N LYS A 54 17.31 -13.48 -6.52
CA LYS A 54 17.32 -13.97 -7.91
C LYS A 54 18.21 -13.11 -8.81
N ALA A 55 18.14 -11.78 -8.69
CA ALA A 55 18.96 -10.88 -9.48
C ALA A 55 20.47 -11.07 -9.20
N MET A 56 20.84 -11.31 -7.95
CA MET A 56 22.22 -11.54 -7.55
C MET A 56 22.72 -12.95 -7.92
N THR A 57 21.85 -13.98 -7.84
CA THR A 57 22.25 -15.38 -8.16
C THR A 57 22.18 -15.68 -9.65
N GLY A 58 21.64 -14.80 -10.47
CA GLY A 58 21.38 -15.09 -11.87
C GLY A 58 20.40 -16.26 -12.05
N ASN A 59 20.39 -16.88 -13.24
CA ASN A 59 19.53 -18.04 -13.53
C ASN A 59 20.08 -19.38 -12.99
N ASN A 60 21.15 -19.34 -12.20
CA ASN A 60 21.77 -20.55 -11.65
C ASN A 60 21.51 -20.62 -10.14
N PRO A 61 20.47 -21.32 -9.67
CA PRO A 61 20.27 -21.60 -8.25
C PRO A 61 21.37 -22.59 -7.83
N GLY A 62 22.54 -22.02 -7.48
CA GLY A 62 23.69 -22.78 -7.11
C GLY A 62 23.46 -23.66 -5.88
N GLY A 63 24.01 -24.85 -5.88
CA GLY A 63 24.13 -25.69 -4.71
C GLY A 63 24.91 -24.99 -3.57
N THR A 64 25.06 -25.66 -2.44
CA THR A 64 25.76 -25.18 -1.23
C THR A 64 27.19 -24.66 -1.48
N ASP A 65 27.82 -25.03 -2.60
CA ASP A 65 29.17 -24.62 -2.98
C ASP A 65 29.18 -23.49 -4.04
N SER A 66 28.05 -22.90 -4.34
CA SER A 66 28.02 -21.79 -5.30
C SER A 66 28.73 -20.55 -4.74
N PRO A 67 29.36 -19.72 -5.60
CA PRO A 67 29.95 -18.44 -5.16
C PRO A 67 29.01 -17.58 -4.39
N GLN A 68 27.73 -17.61 -4.76
CA GLN A 68 26.67 -16.87 -4.10
C GLN A 68 26.40 -17.39 -2.68
N ALA A 69 26.38 -18.72 -2.47
CA ALA A 69 26.20 -19.29 -1.14
C ALA A 69 27.38 -18.95 -0.22
N ARG A 70 28.60 -18.90 -0.75
CA ARG A 70 29.78 -18.46 -0.01
C ARG A 70 29.75 -17.00 0.34
N ALA A 71 29.37 -16.13 -0.59
CA ALA A 71 29.20 -14.71 -0.35
C ALA A 71 28.09 -14.46 0.68
N ASP A 72 26.95 -15.19 0.60
CA ASP A 72 25.87 -15.11 1.59
C ASP A 72 26.34 -15.55 2.99
N ALA A 73 27.12 -16.61 3.08
CA ALA A 73 27.68 -17.07 4.35
C ALA A 73 28.61 -16.02 5.01
N VAL A 74 29.31 -15.24 4.22
CA VAL A 74 30.18 -14.15 4.71
C VAL A 74 29.36 -12.92 5.10
N CYS A 75 28.41 -12.51 4.27
CA CYS A 75 27.68 -11.25 4.44
C CYS A 75 26.53 -11.34 5.46
N ASN A 76 25.85 -12.49 5.54
CA ASN A 76 24.68 -12.65 6.39
C ASN A 76 24.99 -12.68 7.92
N PRO A 77 26.02 -13.40 8.42
CA PRO A 77 26.33 -13.40 9.84
C PRO A 77 26.92 -12.09 10.36
N ASN A 78 27.57 -11.29 9.52
CA ASN A 78 28.23 -10.05 9.91
C ASN A 78 27.31 -8.83 9.86
N LEU A 79 26.23 -8.92 9.14
CA LEU A 79 25.23 -7.87 8.99
C LEU A 79 23.95 -8.38 9.63
N SER A 80 23.77 -8.22 10.94
CA SER A 80 22.55 -8.61 11.71
C SER A 80 21.31 -7.85 11.24
N ILE A 81 21.09 -7.79 9.93
CA ILE A 81 20.12 -6.95 9.27
C ILE A 81 18.97 -7.83 8.79
N ARG A 82 17.78 -7.51 9.26
CA ARG A 82 16.54 -8.11 8.75
C ARG A 82 16.34 -7.71 7.29
N GLY A 83 16.48 -8.68 6.40
CA GLY A 83 16.27 -8.53 4.97
C GLY A 83 17.50 -8.07 4.20
N TYR A 84 17.35 -7.94 2.90
CA TYR A 84 18.39 -7.52 1.97
C TYR A 84 18.56 -6.00 1.99
N SER A 85 19.19 -5.49 3.03
CA SER A 85 19.53 -4.09 3.15
C SER A 85 20.58 -3.68 2.10
N LYS A 86 20.74 -2.38 1.88
CA LYS A 86 21.77 -1.86 1.00
C LYS A 86 23.18 -2.37 1.40
N ALA A 87 23.48 -2.38 2.70
CA ALA A 87 24.76 -2.87 3.21
C ALA A 87 25.00 -4.36 2.91
N TYR A 88 23.96 -5.20 2.99
CA TYR A 88 24.04 -6.59 2.57
C TYR A 88 24.28 -6.71 1.06
N GLN A 89 23.58 -5.93 0.25
CA GLN A 89 23.74 -5.92 -1.21
C GLN A 89 25.15 -5.48 -1.61
N ASP A 90 25.67 -4.43 -1.01
CA ASP A 90 27.03 -3.93 -1.25
C ASP A 90 28.08 -4.98 -0.85
N CYS A 91 27.90 -5.68 0.27
CA CYS A 91 28.76 -6.79 0.69
C CYS A 91 28.73 -7.96 -0.30
N MET A 92 27.54 -8.41 -0.71
CA MET A 92 27.38 -9.51 -1.68
C MET A 92 28.05 -9.16 -3.01
N LEU A 93 27.86 -7.94 -3.52
CA LEU A 93 28.51 -7.49 -4.73
C LEU A 93 30.04 -7.49 -4.61
N ALA A 94 30.57 -7.02 -3.48
CA ALA A 94 32.00 -7.01 -3.22
C ALA A 94 32.60 -8.43 -3.19
N GLU A 95 31.94 -9.39 -2.54
CA GLU A 95 32.41 -10.77 -2.47
C GLU A 95 32.30 -11.49 -3.82
N LEU A 96 31.20 -11.31 -4.57
CA LEU A 96 31.06 -11.88 -5.91
C LEU A 96 32.07 -11.29 -6.90
N THR A 97 32.44 -10.02 -6.75
CA THR A 97 33.47 -9.38 -7.56
C THR A 97 34.85 -9.95 -7.27
N LYS A 98 35.20 -10.25 -6.00
CA LYS A 98 36.45 -10.88 -5.59
C LYS A 98 36.61 -12.28 -6.22
N GLU A 99 35.51 -13.02 -6.34
CA GLU A 99 35.53 -14.36 -6.94
C GLU A 99 35.53 -14.35 -8.51
N GLY A 100 35.57 -13.16 -9.12
CA GLY A 100 35.58 -13.02 -10.58
C GLY A 100 34.27 -13.37 -11.27
N GLN A 101 33.18 -13.54 -10.49
CA GLN A 101 31.86 -13.87 -11.02
C GLN A 101 31.13 -12.62 -11.58
N VAL A 102 31.53 -11.46 -11.12
CA VAL A 102 31.01 -10.18 -11.59
C VAL A 102 32.19 -9.28 -11.93
N THR A 103 32.40 -9.06 -13.19
CA THR A 103 33.48 -8.22 -13.71
C THR A 103 33.15 -6.71 -13.47
N ASP A 104 31.87 -6.37 -13.41
CA ASP A 104 31.39 -5.00 -13.17
C ASP A 104 30.09 -5.04 -12.36
N PRO A 105 30.08 -4.49 -11.12
CA PRO A 105 28.86 -4.41 -10.29
C PRO A 105 27.68 -3.69 -10.96
N SER A 106 27.96 -2.82 -11.95
CA SER A 106 26.93 -2.11 -12.70
C SER A 106 26.10 -3.01 -13.61
N THR A 107 26.56 -4.23 -13.91
CA THR A 107 25.82 -5.18 -14.77
C THR A 107 24.64 -5.84 -14.04
N ILE A 108 24.63 -5.86 -12.71
CA ILE A 108 23.54 -6.45 -11.93
C ILE A 108 22.43 -5.41 -11.77
N LYS A 109 21.35 -5.57 -12.51
CA LYS A 109 20.15 -4.75 -12.36
C LYS A 109 19.32 -5.23 -11.17
N LEU A 110 19.49 -4.57 -10.04
CA LEU A 110 18.64 -4.81 -8.86
C LEU A 110 17.21 -4.34 -9.11
N PRO A 111 16.20 -5.04 -8.58
CA PRO A 111 14.83 -4.62 -8.71
C PRO A 111 14.60 -3.27 -7.99
N ASN A 112 13.80 -2.40 -8.60
CA ASN A 112 13.47 -1.11 -8.00
C ASN A 112 12.54 -1.32 -6.79
N PRO A 113 12.93 -0.92 -5.55
CA PRO A 113 12.10 -1.12 -4.36
C PRO A 113 10.75 -0.39 -4.42
N ALA A 114 10.62 0.66 -5.24
CA ALA A 114 9.37 1.37 -5.43
C ALA A 114 8.26 0.49 -6.04
N LEU A 115 8.61 -0.55 -6.82
CA LEU A 115 7.66 -1.47 -7.44
C LEU A 115 6.97 -2.41 -6.44
N TYR A 116 7.54 -2.55 -5.23
CA TYR A 116 7.01 -3.41 -4.16
C TYR A 116 6.21 -2.62 -3.13
N ARG A 117 6.03 -1.32 -3.37
CA ARG A 117 5.26 -0.45 -2.51
C ARG A 117 3.88 -0.23 -3.10
N TYR A 118 2.87 -0.59 -2.33
CA TYR A 118 1.46 -0.46 -2.70
C TYR A 118 0.74 0.49 -1.74
N GLU A 119 -0.12 1.32 -2.31
CA GLU A 119 -0.98 2.22 -1.55
C GLU A 119 -2.33 2.31 -2.26
N PHE A 120 -3.39 1.92 -1.57
CA PHE A 120 -4.73 1.99 -2.09
C PHE A 120 -5.53 3.05 -1.33
N ASN A 121 -5.93 4.07 -2.05
CA ASN A 121 -6.70 5.17 -1.50
C ASN A 121 -8.20 4.92 -1.68
N ALA A 122 -8.96 5.25 -0.63
CA ALA A 122 -10.40 5.22 -0.70
C ALA A 122 -10.94 6.36 -1.58
N PRO A 123 -12.07 6.17 -2.28
CA PRO A 123 -12.73 7.25 -3.00
C PRO A 123 -13.29 8.29 -2.01
N ILE A 124 -13.42 9.52 -2.48
CA ILE A 124 -14.04 10.60 -1.71
C ILE A 124 -15.52 10.30 -1.42
N TRP A 125 -16.18 9.62 -2.37
CA TRP A 125 -17.55 9.17 -2.23
C TRP A 125 -17.70 7.75 -2.77
N SER A 126 -18.48 6.91 -2.07
CA SER A 126 -18.88 5.59 -2.53
C SER A 126 -20.38 5.39 -2.28
N PRO A 127 -21.09 4.60 -3.11
CA PRO A 127 -22.52 4.32 -2.96
C PRO A 127 -22.80 3.28 -1.86
N ASP A 128 -22.09 3.38 -0.73
CA ASP A 128 -22.30 2.58 0.46
C ASP A 128 -23.21 3.32 1.47
N PHE A 129 -23.47 2.69 2.61
CA PHE A 129 -24.30 3.26 3.66
C PHE A 129 -23.79 4.65 4.12
N ALA A 130 -22.47 4.83 4.19
CA ALA A 130 -21.86 6.09 4.58
C ALA A 130 -22.11 7.19 3.53
N GLY A 131 -21.96 6.88 2.25
CA GLY A 131 -22.25 7.83 1.15
C GLY A 131 -23.72 8.27 1.13
N TRP A 132 -24.65 7.33 1.26
CA TRP A 132 -26.07 7.66 1.31
C TRP A 132 -26.49 8.43 2.57
N SER A 133 -25.86 8.18 3.71
CA SER A 133 -26.13 8.96 4.92
C SER A 133 -25.72 10.42 4.78
N ILE A 134 -24.64 10.74 4.08
CA ILE A 134 -24.24 12.11 3.76
C ILE A 134 -25.28 12.80 2.89
N VAL A 135 -25.76 12.11 1.84
CA VAL A 135 -26.80 12.63 0.95
C VAL A 135 -28.09 12.91 1.73
N ALA A 136 -28.54 11.97 2.56
CA ALA A 136 -29.73 12.15 3.41
C ALA A 136 -29.58 13.34 4.37
N THR A 137 -28.43 13.48 5.01
CA THR A 137 -28.13 14.60 5.90
C THR A 137 -28.20 15.93 5.17
N PHE A 138 -27.67 16.00 3.95
CA PHE A 138 -27.73 17.21 3.12
C PHE A 138 -29.17 17.59 2.77
N PHE A 139 -30.03 16.63 2.42
CA PHE A 139 -31.45 16.88 2.17
C PHE A 139 -32.17 17.39 3.42
N VAL A 140 -31.95 16.80 4.58
CA VAL A 140 -32.55 17.28 5.85
C VAL A 140 -32.11 18.70 6.14
N MET A 141 -30.85 19.03 5.91
CA MET A 141 -30.33 20.39 6.10
C MET A 141 -31.02 21.40 5.18
N ILE A 142 -31.18 21.07 3.89
CA ILE A 142 -31.90 21.95 2.93
C ILE A 142 -33.34 22.20 3.40
N ILE A 143 -34.09 21.15 3.76
CA ILE A 143 -35.49 21.28 4.25
C ILE A 143 -35.54 22.17 5.48
N THR A 144 -34.58 22.00 6.39
CA THR A 144 -34.53 22.83 7.61
C THR A 144 -34.30 24.31 7.27
N VAL A 145 -33.36 24.62 6.38
CA VAL A 145 -33.06 25.99 5.93
C VAL A 145 -34.29 26.62 5.25
N VAL A 146 -34.93 25.87 4.34
CA VAL A 146 -36.14 26.35 3.65
C VAL A 146 -37.26 26.68 4.65
N ARG A 147 -37.49 25.82 5.65
CA ARG A 147 -38.47 26.08 6.71
C ARG A 147 -38.13 27.32 7.53
N LEU A 148 -36.88 27.52 7.90
CA LEU A 148 -36.43 28.70 8.65
C LEU A 148 -36.67 30.00 7.84
N ILE A 149 -36.35 29.98 6.55
CA ILE A 149 -36.61 31.11 5.64
C ILE A 149 -38.10 31.39 5.54
N ALA A 150 -38.92 30.36 5.33
CA ALA A 150 -40.39 30.51 5.23
C ALA A 150 -41.00 31.12 6.51
N LEU A 151 -40.56 30.64 7.68
CA LEU A 151 -40.98 31.20 8.98
C LEU A 151 -40.51 32.65 9.15
N GLY A 152 -39.31 32.99 8.72
CA GLY A 152 -38.79 34.36 8.74
C GLY A 152 -39.61 35.29 7.86
N VAL A 153 -39.90 34.88 6.63
CA VAL A 153 -40.74 35.65 5.68
C VAL A 153 -42.16 35.85 6.24
N LEU A 154 -42.78 34.79 6.76
CA LEU A 154 -44.11 34.87 7.36
C LEU A 154 -44.15 35.87 8.52
N ARG A 155 -43.15 35.83 9.41
CA ARG A 155 -43.06 36.81 10.54
C ARG A 155 -42.90 38.23 10.05
N LEU A 156 -42.13 38.48 9.00
CA LEU A 156 -41.95 39.80 8.41
C LEU A 156 -43.24 40.31 7.76
N LEU A 157 -43.96 39.46 7.04
CA LEU A 157 -45.26 39.81 6.44
C LEU A 157 -46.31 40.15 7.50
N LEU A 158 -46.41 39.35 8.55
CA LEU A 158 -47.31 39.63 9.69
C LEU A 158 -46.95 40.95 10.38
N ARG A 159 -45.69 41.23 10.65
CA ARG A 159 -45.26 42.51 11.24
C ARG A 159 -45.58 43.70 10.35
N ARG A 160 -45.47 43.58 9.03
CA ARG A 160 -45.86 44.67 8.11
C ARG A 160 -47.38 44.90 8.13
N HIS A 161 -48.14 43.80 8.13
CA HIS A 161 -49.58 43.89 8.16
C HIS A 161 -50.10 44.58 9.46
N TYR A 162 -49.60 44.22 10.64
CA TYR A 162 -49.91 44.81 11.90
C TYR A 162 -49.43 46.26 12.06
N ARG A 163 -48.51 46.75 11.26
CA ARG A 163 -48.07 48.14 11.25
C ARG A 163 -48.94 49.05 10.36
N GLN A 164 -49.76 48.46 9.51
CA GLN A 164 -50.63 49.18 8.58
C GLN A 164 -52.10 49.33 9.13
N LEU A 165 -52.41 48.63 10.21
CA LEU A 165 -53.65 48.80 10.98
C LEU A 165 -53.42 49.75 12.14
#